data_68b382d81473c1b0f0f7222dfe7762f3
#
_entry.id   68b382d81473c1b0f0f7222dfe7762f3
#
_cell.length_a   1.000
_cell.length_b   1.000
_cell.length_c   1.000
_cell.angle_alpha   90.00
_cell.angle_beta   90.00
_cell.angle_gamma   90.00
#
_symmetry.space_group_name_H-M   'P 1'
#
loop_
_entity.id
_entity.type
_entity.pdbx_description
1 polymer ?
#
loop_
_entity_poly.entity_id
_entity_poly.type
_entity_poly.pdbx_seq_one_letter_code
_entity_poly.pdbx_strand_id
1 'polypeptide(L)'
;MANSLAIENVGEAQIITAEIWQSASSADIMLTMLLESRLFLTSSHHTPQLYLFAASCARRVNHLLQDPRSHEAIRAAELFATNASSSQHLLHSHLSARTAAFDLATTYNSHPLISTDQPNDDDHRSIPQVTLLGGALIHAAATASMACCPSEILNPLRAAETSARYAIKALYYEQLTNDTDSTLISQLLEEEQHRQSQALRIFLGNPFDSKRWPPFTITNNADIDNRVTACTTQQ
;
A
#
# COMPACT_ATOMS: atom_id res chain seq x y z
N MET A 1 44.43 2.07 -15.52
CA MET A 1 44.06 3.38 -14.95
C MET A 1 42.67 3.23 -14.37
N ALA A 2 42.60 3.07 -13.06
CA ALA A 2 41.36 2.86 -12.34
C ALA A 2 40.79 4.24 -11.98
N ASN A 3 39.63 4.57 -12.53
CA ASN A 3 38.87 5.73 -12.09
C ASN A 3 38.18 5.42 -10.77
N SER A 4 38.78 5.91 -9.71
CA SER A 4 38.19 6.06 -8.40
C SER A 4 37.04 7.09 -8.53
N LEU A 5 35.79 6.61 -8.58
CA LEU A 5 34.64 7.45 -8.30
C LEU A 5 34.59 7.68 -6.80
N ALA A 6 35.08 8.86 -6.41
CA ALA A 6 34.93 9.37 -5.06
C ALA A 6 33.42 9.50 -4.75
N ILE A 7 32.95 8.71 -3.78
CA ILE A 7 31.67 8.94 -3.12
C ILE A 7 31.91 10.08 -2.12
N GLU A 8 31.88 11.32 -2.63
CA GLU A 8 31.66 12.51 -1.81
C GLU A 8 30.17 12.84 -1.90
N ASN A 9 29.43 12.50 -0.85
CA ASN A 9 28.31 13.29 -0.33
C ASN A 9 27.64 12.52 0.82
N VAL A 10 28.37 12.44 1.93
CA VAL A 10 27.75 12.17 3.23
C VAL A 10 27.47 13.55 3.84
N GLY A 11 26.15 13.94 3.89
CA GLY A 11 25.76 14.84 4.93
C GLY A 11 25.09 16.17 4.65
N GLU A 12 24.32 16.35 3.57
CA GLU A 12 23.22 17.30 3.63
C GLU A 12 21.93 16.52 3.88
N ALA A 13 21.49 16.51 5.14
CA ALA A 13 20.15 16.06 5.48
C ALA A 13 19.19 16.91 4.65
N GLN A 14 18.59 16.32 3.63
CA GLN A 14 17.66 17.02 2.75
C GLN A 14 16.53 17.56 3.64
N ILE A 15 16.44 18.88 3.78
CA ILE A 15 15.37 19.52 4.56
C ILE A 15 14.07 19.27 3.80
N ILE A 16 13.27 18.35 4.29
CA ILE A 16 11.97 18.04 3.70
C ILE A 16 11.07 19.22 4.01
N THR A 17 10.63 19.92 2.98
CA THR A 17 9.74 21.09 3.10
C THR A 17 8.30 20.73 2.76
N ALA A 18 7.38 21.61 3.16
CA ALA A 18 5.99 21.54 2.79
C ALA A 18 5.79 21.50 1.25
N GLU A 19 6.65 22.17 0.50
CA GLU A 19 6.59 22.22 -0.97
C GLU A 19 6.99 20.88 -1.58
N ILE A 20 8.04 20.23 -1.09
CA ILE A 20 8.46 18.89 -1.54
C ILE A 20 7.33 17.89 -1.27
N TRP A 21 6.68 17.95 -0.10
CA TRP A 21 5.52 17.12 0.20
C TRP A 21 4.36 17.33 -0.77
N GLN A 22 4.05 18.59 -1.10
CA GLN A 22 2.96 18.92 -2.01
C GLN A 22 3.26 18.51 -3.47
N SER A 23 4.50 18.53 -3.88
CA SER A 23 4.92 18.18 -5.25
C SER A 23 5.17 16.67 -5.46
N ALA A 24 5.27 15.88 -4.39
CA ALA A 24 5.54 14.45 -4.50
C ALA A 24 4.41 13.73 -5.26
N SER A 25 4.74 13.01 -6.31
CA SER A 25 3.76 12.31 -7.16
C SER A 25 3.46 10.88 -6.69
N SER A 26 4.23 10.34 -5.75
CA SER A 26 4.11 8.95 -5.27
C SER A 26 3.97 8.91 -3.75
N ALA A 27 3.02 8.10 -3.27
CA ALA A 27 2.85 7.83 -1.85
C ALA A 27 4.08 7.15 -1.23
N ASP A 28 4.80 6.32 -1.99
CA ASP A 28 6.03 5.66 -1.54
C ASP A 28 7.11 6.70 -1.16
N ILE A 29 7.32 7.70 -2.00
CA ILE A 29 8.22 8.83 -1.72
C ILE A 29 7.76 9.59 -0.48
N MET A 30 6.47 9.90 -0.37
CA MET A 30 5.90 10.64 0.75
C MET A 30 6.04 9.87 2.08
N LEU A 31 5.80 8.57 2.08
CA LEU A 31 5.94 7.72 3.27
C LEU A 31 7.41 7.56 3.67
N THR A 32 8.31 7.46 2.70
CA THR A 32 9.76 7.49 2.94
C THR A 32 10.20 8.80 3.59
N MET A 33 9.72 9.95 3.10
CA MET A 33 9.99 11.25 3.72
C MET A 33 9.53 11.30 5.18
N LEU A 34 8.36 10.74 5.51
CA LEU A 34 7.87 10.66 6.87
C LEU A 34 8.74 9.77 7.77
N LEU A 35 9.22 8.64 7.23
CA LEU A 35 10.11 7.74 7.94
C LEU A 35 11.46 8.40 8.25
N GLU A 36 12.03 9.12 7.29
CA GLU A 36 13.32 9.81 7.43
C GLU A 36 13.23 11.02 8.36
N SER A 37 12.12 11.75 8.30
CA SER A 37 11.92 12.96 9.12
C SER A 37 11.78 12.69 10.62
N ARG A 38 11.60 11.43 11.03
CA ARG A 38 11.33 11.00 12.41
C ARG A 38 10.11 11.68 13.08
N LEU A 39 9.32 12.45 12.34
CA LEU A 39 8.15 13.16 12.88
C LEU A 39 7.12 12.20 13.47
N PHE A 40 7.00 11.01 12.90
CA PHE A 40 6.05 9.98 13.32
C PHE A 40 6.55 9.06 14.44
N LEU A 41 7.84 9.08 14.75
CA LEU A 41 8.40 8.21 15.80
C LEU A 41 7.96 8.62 17.20
N THR A 42 7.53 9.87 17.38
CA THR A 42 7.17 10.45 18.67
C THR A 42 5.67 10.71 18.84
N SER A 43 4.87 10.56 17.77
CA SER A 43 3.45 10.94 17.77
C SER A 43 2.55 9.77 17.39
N SER A 44 1.82 9.22 18.36
CA SER A 44 0.76 8.22 18.11
C SER A 44 -0.49 8.83 17.47
N HIS A 45 -0.58 10.16 17.36
CA HIS A 45 -1.79 10.87 16.93
C HIS A 45 -2.15 10.65 15.46
N HIS A 46 -1.21 10.24 14.62
CA HIS A 46 -1.46 10.00 13.18
C HIS A 46 -1.65 8.54 12.81
N THR A 47 -1.60 7.65 13.78
CA THR A 47 -1.82 6.21 13.56
C THR A 47 -3.17 5.92 12.91
N PRO A 48 -4.30 6.53 13.34
CA PRO A 48 -5.60 6.31 12.70
C PRO A 48 -5.62 6.68 11.22
N GLN A 49 -5.00 7.79 10.84
CA GLN A 49 -4.94 8.25 9.45
C GLN A 49 -4.14 7.29 8.55
N LEU A 50 -3.08 6.68 9.10
CA LEU A 50 -2.29 5.66 8.37
C LEU A 50 -3.11 4.39 8.14
N TYR A 51 -3.93 3.98 9.09
CA TYR A 51 -4.87 2.86 8.89
C TYR A 51 -5.91 3.18 7.81
N LEU A 52 -6.47 4.38 7.80
CA LEU A 52 -7.42 4.81 6.76
C LEU A 52 -6.75 4.87 5.39
N PHE A 53 -5.54 5.40 5.31
CA PHE A 53 -4.79 5.41 4.05
C PHE A 53 -4.52 3.98 3.56
N ALA A 54 -4.02 3.09 4.42
CA ALA A 54 -3.76 1.70 4.05
C ALA A 54 -5.04 0.95 3.65
N ALA A 55 -6.15 1.19 4.36
CA ALA A 55 -7.47 0.66 4.00
C ALA A 55 -7.94 1.19 2.63
N SER A 56 -7.70 2.48 2.32
CA SER A 56 -8.02 3.05 1.01
C SER A 56 -7.24 2.38 -0.12
N CYS A 57 -5.96 2.08 0.09
CA CYS A 57 -5.15 1.31 -0.86
C CYS A 57 -5.73 -0.10 -1.08
N ALA A 58 -6.17 -0.77 -0.01
CA ALA A 58 -6.79 -2.09 -0.11
C ALA A 58 -8.17 -2.05 -0.81
N ARG A 59 -8.95 -0.97 -0.62
CA ARG A 59 -10.22 -0.77 -1.33
C ARG A 59 -10.05 -0.67 -2.84
N ARG A 60 -8.93 -0.13 -3.32
CA ARG A 60 -8.65 0.00 -4.75
C ARG A 60 -8.45 -1.35 -5.46
N VAL A 61 -8.03 -2.37 -4.74
CA VAL A 61 -7.87 -3.75 -5.22
C VAL A 61 -8.97 -4.68 -4.71
N ASN A 62 -10.07 -4.11 -4.20
CA ASN A 62 -11.15 -4.87 -3.56
C ASN A 62 -11.82 -5.87 -4.52
N HIS A 63 -11.88 -5.58 -5.81
CA HIS A 63 -12.40 -6.47 -6.84
C HIS A 63 -11.58 -7.76 -7.04
N LEU A 64 -10.32 -7.76 -6.59
CA LEU A 64 -9.45 -8.93 -6.60
C LEU A 64 -9.56 -9.77 -5.32
N LEU A 65 -10.23 -9.26 -4.27
CA LEU A 65 -10.37 -9.96 -3.00
C LEU A 65 -11.49 -10.99 -3.09
N GLN A 66 -11.13 -12.26 -3.03
CA GLN A 66 -12.08 -13.38 -3.09
C GLN A 66 -12.44 -13.92 -1.69
N ASP A 67 -11.55 -13.73 -0.71
CA ASP A 67 -11.71 -14.28 0.62
C ASP A 67 -12.36 -13.26 1.57
N PRO A 68 -13.46 -13.63 2.27
CA PRO A 68 -14.13 -12.72 3.19
C PRO A 68 -13.25 -12.25 4.35
N ARG A 69 -12.20 -13.00 4.71
CA ARG A 69 -11.22 -12.59 5.73
C ARG A 69 -10.47 -11.33 5.31
N SER A 70 -10.21 -11.16 4.03
CA SER A 70 -9.56 -9.96 3.48
C SER A 70 -10.48 -8.73 3.54
N HIS A 71 -11.76 -8.89 3.24
CA HIS A 71 -12.74 -7.81 3.38
C HIS A 71 -12.93 -7.37 4.84
N GLU A 72 -12.98 -8.36 5.77
CA GLU A 72 -13.08 -8.04 7.19
C GLU A 72 -11.83 -7.32 7.72
N ALA A 73 -10.63 -7.62 7.19
CA ALA A 73 -9.41 -6.92 7.54
C ALA A 73 -9.47 -5.42 7.18
N ILE A 74 -9.97 -5.08 5.99
CA ILE A 74 -10.16 -3.68 5.59
C ILE A 74 -11.13 -2.99 6.53
N ARG A 75 -12.27 -3.62 6.80
CA ARG A 75 -13.27 -3.09 7.73
C ARG A 75 -12.72 -2.92 9.15
N ALA A 76 -11.93 -3.88 9.64
CA ALA A 76 -11.30 -3.78 10.96
C ALA A 76 -10.36 -2.59 11.06
N ALA A 77 -9.57 -2.30 9.99
CA ALA A 77 -8.70 -1.13 9.94
C ALA A 77 -9.51 0.19 9.99
N GLU A 78 -10.59 0.29 9.23
CA GLU A 78 -11.49 1.45 9.21
C GLU A 78 -12.15 1.67 10.59
N LEU A 79 -12.68 0.61 11.20
CA LEU A 79 -13.29 0.67 12.52
C LEU A 79 -12.28 1.01 13.62
N PHE A 80 -11.07 0.45 13.55
CA PHE A 80 -10.02 0.78 14.51
C PHE A 80 -9.61 2.26 14.41
N ALA A 81 -9.45 2.77 13.20
CA ALA A 81 -9.10 4.17 12.96
C ALA A 81 -10.16 5.15 13.51
N THR A 82 -11.41 4.70 13.65
CA THR A 82 -12.51 5.49 14.21
C THR A 82 -12.78 5.23 15.69
N ASN A 83 -11.92 4.47 16.36
CA ASN A 83 -12.11 4.01 17.73
C ASN A 83 -13.39 3.17 17.93
N ALA A 84 -13.93 2.58 16.86
CA ALA A 84 -15.11 1.70 16.90
C ALA A 84 -14.74 0.23 17.04
N SER A 85 -13.46 -0.10 17.13
CA SER A 85 -12.94 -1.46 17.30
C SER A 85 -11.71 -1.49 18.20
N SER A 86 -11.44 -2.66 18.80
CA SER A 86 -10.29 -2.87 19.69
C SER A 86 -9.04 -3.31 18.90
N SER A 87 -7.86 -3.11 19.49
CA SER A 87 -6.58 -3.63 18.96
C SER A 87 -6.59 -5.17 18.87
N GLN A 88 -7.32 -5.86 19.76
CA GLN A 88 -7.45 -7.31 19.69
C GLN A 88 -8.23 -7.75 18.45
N HIS A 89 -9.31 -7.05 18.08
CA HIS A 89 -10.06 -7.31 16.86
C HIS A 89 -9.20 -7.04 15.63
N LEU A 90 -8.45 -5.95 15.64
CA LEU A 90 -7.50 -5.61 14.58
C LEU A 90 -6.45 -6.73 14.39
N LEU A 91 -5.85 -7.22 15.47
CA LEU A 91 -4.89 -8.31 15.46
C LEU A 91 -5.49 -9.60 14.89
N HIS A 92 -6.70 -9.96 15.35
CA HIS A 92 -7.39 -11.16 14.85
C HIS A 92 -7.66 -11.06 13.33
N SER A 93 -8.16 -9.94 12.88
CA SER A 93 -8.42 -9.68 11.45
C SER A 93 -7.13 -9.69 10.61
N HIS A 94 -6.03 -9.13 11.13
CA HIS A 94 -4.72 -9.21 10.50
C HIS A 94 -4.25 -10.66 10.30
N LEU A 95 -4.28 -11.46 11.35
CA LEU A 95 -3.84 -12.86 11.29
C LEU A 95 -4.72 -13.68 10.35
N SER A 96 -6.04 -13.46 10.35
CA SER A 96 -6.97 -14.13 9.44
C SER A 96 -6.72 -13.77 7.98
N ALA A 97 -6.53 -12.49 7.65
CA ALA A 97 -6.23 -12.04 6.30
C ALA A 97 -4.84 -12.50 5.83
N ARG A 98 -3.86 -12.53 6.72
CA ARG A 98 -2.53 -13.08 6.43
C ARG A 98 -2.60 -14.57 6.08
N THR A 99 -3.43 -15.33 6.81
CA THR A 99 -3.67 -16.74 6.47
C THR A 99 -4.35 -16.87 5.12
N ALA A 100 -5.34 -16.03 4.79
CA ALA A 100 -5.96 -16.03 3.46
C ALA A 100 -4.95 -15.78 2.33
N ALA A 101 -4.05 -14.82 2.51
CA ALA A 101 -2.99 -14.55 1.54
C ALA A 101 -2.02 -15.74 1.39
N PHE A 102 -1.71 -16.42 2.50
CA PHE A 102 -0.87 -17.62 2.48
C PHE A 102 -1.57 -18.81 1.80
N ASP A 103 -2.86 -19.01 2.06
CA ASP A 103 -3.65 -20.06 1.41
C ASP A 103 -3.67 -19.87 -0.12
N LEU A 104 -3.86 -18.62 -0.59
CA LEU A 104 -3.77 -18.27 -2.00
C LEU A 104 -2.37 -18.56 -2.57
N ALA A 105 -1.31 -18.12 -1.88
CA ALA A 105 0.06 -18.36 -2.32
C ALA A 105 0.36 -19.86 -2.42
N THR A 106 -0.11 -20.66 -1.47
CA THR A 106 0.04 -22.12 -1.51
C THR A 106 -0.72 -22.73 -2.69
N THR A 107 -1.94 -22.27 -2.95
CA THR A 107 -2.78 -22.75 -4.05
C THR A 107 -2.11 -22.48 -5.41
N TYR A 108 -1.63 -21.28 -5.65
CA TYR A 108 -1.06 -20.90 -6.94
C TYR A 108 0.38 -21.39 -7.13
N ASN A 109 1.20 -21.49 -6.07
CA ASN A 109 2.55 -22.04 -6.14
C ASN A 109 2.57 -23.58 -6.27
N SER A 110 1.51 -24.26 -5.85
CA SER A 110 1.38 -25.72 -5.98
C SER A 110 0.90 -26.15 -7.37
N HIS A 111 0.62 -25.22 -8.27
CA HIS A 111 0.19 -25.56 -9.61
C HIS A 111 1.36 -26.18 -10.41
N PRO A 112 1.21 -27.38 -11.01
CA PRO A 112 2.30 -28.13 -11.64
C PRO A 112 2.92 -27.45 -12.87
N LEU A 113 2.41 -26.29 -13.30
CA LEU A 113 2.96 -25.50 -14.39
C LEU A 113 4.20 -24.65 -14.01
N ILE A 114 4.59 -24.64 -12.74
CA ILE A 114 5.87 -24.07 -12.28
C ILE A 114 6.90 -25.20 -12.24
N SER A 115 6.98 -25.98 -13.31
CA SER A 115 8.08 -26.89 -13.53
C SER A 115 9.31 -26.07 -13.85
N THR A 116 10.27 -26.09 -12.94
CA THR A 116 11.58 -25.44 -13.04
C THR A 116 12.52 -26.16 -14.01
N ASP A 117 12.04 -26.67 -15.13
CA ASP A 117 12.91 -27.11 -16.21
C ASP A 117 13.52 -25.84 -16.84
N GLN A 118 14.83 -25.74 -16.76
CA GLN A 118 15.65 -24.59 -17.11
C GLN A 118 15.22 -23.93 -18.43
N PRO A 119 15.02 -22.59 -18.44
CA PRO A 119 14.80 -21.91 -19.70
C PRO A 119 16.08 -21.95 -20.55
N ASN A 120 15.98 -22.44 -21.76
CA ASN A 120 16.93 -22.10 -22.81
C ASN A 120 16.77 -20.58 -23.09
N ASP A 121 17.88 -19.86 -23.12
CA ASP A 121 18.00 -18.39 -23.11
C ASP A 121 17.33 -17.61 -24.24
N ASP A 122 16.69 -18.26 -25.21
CA ASP A 122 16.15 -17.62 -26.42
C ASP A 122 14.61 -17.63 -26.53
N ASP A 123 13.89 -18.12 -25.54
CA ASP A 123 12.44 -18.17 -25.59
C ASP A 123 11.85 -17.20 -24.53
N HIS A 124 11.36 -16.05 -24.96
CA HIS A 124 10.50 -15.17 -24.16
C HIS A 124 9.20 -15.90 -23.82
N ARG A 125 9.31 -16.97 -22.99
CA ARG A 125 8.14 -17.73 -22.52
C ARG A 125 7.25 -16.78 -21.75
N SER A 126 6.10 -16.52 -22.31
CA SER A 126 5.02 -15.82 -21.60
C SER A 126 4.79 -16.50 -20.26
N ILE A 127 4.92 -15.73 -19.18
CA ILE A 127 4.56 -16.19 -17.83
C ILE A 127 3.14 -16.77 -17.91
N PRO A 128 2.88 -17.98 -17.41
CA PRO A 128 1.55 -18.55 -17.50
C PRO A 128 0.49 -17.61 -16.91
N GLN A 129 -0.61 -17.39 -17.59
CA GLN A 129 -1.68 -16.47 -17.15
C GLN A 129 -2.19 -16.80 -15.74
N VAL A 130 -2.22 -18.09 -15.39
CA VAL A 130 -2.58 -18.57 -14.04
C VAL A 130 -1.61 -18.04 -12.97
N THR A 131 -0.33 -17.91 -13.28
CA THR A 131 0.68 -17.35 -12.36
C THR A 131 0.50 -15.85 -12.19
N LEU A 132 0.16 -15.14 -13.26
CA LEU A 132 -0.12 -13.70 -13.21
C LEU A 132 -1.37 -13.41 -12.38
N LEU A 133 -2.46 -14.15 -12.62
CA LEU A 133 -3.68 -14.05 -11.84
C LEU A 133 -3.40 -14.35 -10.36
N GLY A 134 -2.66 -15.42 -10.07
CA GLY A 134 -2.24 -15.76 -8.71
C GLY A 134 -1.47 -14.60 -8.05
N GLY A 135 -0.56 -13.99 -8.79
CA GLY A 135 0.18 -12.81 -8.35
C GLY A 135 -0.74 -11.65 -7.96
N ALA A 136 -1.73 -11.32 -8.81
CA ALA A 136 -2.71 -10.28 -8.54
C ALA A 136 -3.50 -10.55 -7.24
N LEU A 137 -4.05 -11.75 -7.10
CA LEU A 137 -4.88 -12.15 -5.95
C LEU A 137 -4.07 -12.19 -4.64
N ILE A 138 -2.85 -12.74 -4.67
CA ILE A 138 -1.96 -12.82 -3.50
C ILE A 138 -1.58 -11.41 -3.02
N HIS A 139 -1.19 -10.52 -3.94
CA HIS A 139 -0.83 -9.16 -3.57
C HIS A 139 -2.04 -8.35 -3.07
N ALA A 140 -3.24 -8.53 -3.64
CA ALA A 140 -4.46 -7.93 -3.14
C ALA A 140 -4.76 -8.38 -1.71
N ALA A 141 -4.71 -9.69 -1.41
CA ALA A 141 -4.92 -10.22 -0.08
C ALA A 141 -3.85 -9.73 0.92
N ALA A 142 -2.59 -9.66 0.50
CA ALA A 142 -1.50 -9.09 1.30
C ALA A 142 -1.72 -7.60 1.60
N THR A 143 -2.25 -6.83 0.64
CA THR A 143 -2.65 -5.43 0.85
C THR A 143 -3.66 -5.30 2.00
N ALA A 144 -4.72 -6.10 1.97
CA ALA A 144 -5.75 -6.10 3.02
C ALA A 144 -5.17 -6.50 4.39
N SER A 145 -4.30 -7.50 4.44
CA SER A 145 -3.60 -7.88 5.67
C SER A 145 -2.75 -6.75 6.23
N MET A 146 -1.96 -6.06 5.39
CA MET A 146 -1.12 -4.94 5.82
C MET A 146 -1.96 -3.74 6.27
N ALA A 147 -3.13 -3.49 5.66
CA ALA A 147 -4.01 -2.41 6.04
C ALA A 147 -4.48 -2.48 7.51
N CYS A 148 -4.62 -3.68 8.06
CA CYS A 148 -5.01 -3.90 9.46
C CYS A 148 -3.86 -4.42 10.35
N CYS A 149 -2.60 -4.26 9.93
CA CYS A 149 -1.46 -4.73 10.69
C CYS A 149 -1.29 -3.92 11.99
N PRO A 150 -1.37 -4.54 13.18
CA PRO A 150 -1.26 -3.83 14.45
C PRO A 150 0.13 -3.21 14.66
N SER A 151 0.17 -2.10 15.40
CA SER A 151 1.40 -1.37 15.71
C SER A 151 2.41 -2.20 16.51
N GLU A 152 1.96 -3.22 17.23
CA GLU A 152 2.78 -4.17 17.99
C GLU A 152 3.54 -5.15 17.07
N ILE A 153 3.06 -5.36 15.84
CA ILE A 153 3.70 -6.24 14.85
C ILE A 153 4.61 -5.44 13.92
N LEU A 154 4.12 -4.31 13.40
CA LEU A 154 4.84 -3.47 12.46
C LEU A 154 4.48 -2.01 12.67
N ASN A 155 5.47 -1.13 12.57
CA ASN A 155 5.22 0.31 12.61
C ASN A 155 4.13 0.69 11.60
N PRO A 156 3.08 1.45 12.01
CA PRO A 156 1.95 1.79 11.14
C PRO A 156 2.34 2.46 9.83
N LEU A 157 3.41 3.26 9.83
CA LEU A 157 3.92 3.91 8.63
C LEU A 157 4.50 2.88 7.64
N ARG A 158 5.23 1.88 8.15
CA ARG A 158 5.73 0.76 7.34
C ARG A 158 4.61 -0.15 6.85
N ALA A 159 3.60 -0.38 7.66
CA ALA A 159 2.43 -1.14 7.26
C ALA A 159 1.67 -0.44 6.13
N ALA A 160 1.49 0.88 6.23
CA ALA A 160 0.87 1.72 5.21
C ALA A 160 1.68 1.73 3.89
N GLU A 161 3.02 1.89 3.97
CA GLU A 161 3.93 1.78 2.83
C GLU A 161 3.80 0.42 2.14
N THR A 162 3.84 -0.65 2.91
CA THR A 162 3.75 -2.02 2.38
C THR A 162 2.39 -2.27 1.73
N SER A 163 1.30 -1.79 2.34
CA SER A 163 -0.05 -1.87 1.77
C SER A 163 -0.13 -1.16 0.42
N ALA A 164 0.36 0.08 0.32
CA ALA A 164 0.38 0.85 -0.92
C ALA A 164 1.17 0.14 -2.04
N ARG A 165 2.34 -0.40 -1.71
CA ARG A 165 3.18 -1.14 -2.68
C ARG A 165 2.55 -2.44 -3.16
N TYR A 166 1.89 -3.17 -2.27
CA TYR A 166 1.18 -4.40 -2.67
C TYR A 166 -0.05 -4.10 -3.52
N ALA A 167 -0.78 -3.01 -3.28
CA ALA A 167 -1.88 -2.59 -4.15
C ALA A 167 -1.40 -2.33 -5.58
N ILE A 168 -0.28 -1.60 -5.75
CA ILE A 168 0.34 -1.38 -7.06
C ILE A 168 0.75 -2.70 -7.73
N LYS A 169 1.36 -3.63 -6.97
CA LYS A 169 1.73 -4.94 -7.51
C LYS A 169 0.53 -5.76 -7.94
N ALA A 170 -0.56 -5.73 -7.17
CA ALA A 170 -1.79 -6.42 -7.52
C ALA A 170 -2.33 -5.92 -8.87
N LEU A 171 -2.42 -4.61 -9.05
CA LEU A 171 -2.86 -3.99 -10.30
C LEU A 171 -1.90 -4.28 -11.46
N TYR A 172 -0.59 -4.27 -11.22
CA TYR A 172 0.40 -4.64 -12.24
C TYR A 172 0.18 -6.07 -12.77
N TYR A 173 0.05 -7.04 -11.88
CA TYR A 173 -0.20 -8.43 -12.27
C TYR A 173 -1.56 -8.62 -12.93
N GLU A 174 -2.59 -7.89 -12.49
CA GLU A 174 -3.89 -7.89 -13.13
C GLU A 174 -3.80 -7.41 -14.59
N GLN A 175 -3.11 -6.31 -14.84
CA GLN A 175 -2.94 -5.79 -16.19
C GLN A 175 -2.12 -6.73 -17.09
N LEU A 176 -1.12 -7.39 -16.55
CA LEU A 176 -0.39 -8.44 -17.27
C LEU A 176 -1.30 -9.63 -17.60
N THR A 177 -2.21 -10.00 -16.70
CA THR A 177 -3.19 -11.08 -16.94
C THR A 177 -4.14 -10.73 -18.09
N ASN A 178 -4.46 -9.44 -18.25
CA ASN A 178 -5.34 -8.94 -19.30
C ASN A 178 -4.60 -8.67 -20.63
N ASP A 179 -3.34 -9.06 -20.75
CA ASP A 179 -2.48 -8.83 -21.93
C ASP A 179 -2.43 -7.35 -22.35
N THR A 180 -2.44 -6.46 -21.36
CA THR A 180 -2.41 -5.01 -21.56
C THR A 180 -1.04 -4.56 -22.05
N ASP A 181 -1.01 -3.62 -22.99
CA ASP A 181 0.21 -3.03 -23.52
C ASP A 181 1.08 -2.42 -22.40
N SER A 182 2.40 -2.62 -22.49
CA SER A 182 3.34 -2.18 -21.44
C SER A 182 3.34 -0.66 -21.20
N THR A 183 3.08 0.12 -22.24
CA THR A 183 2.99 1.58 -22.14
C THR A 183 1.75 1.97 -21.35
N LEU A 184 0.63 1.30 -21.64
CA LEU A 184 -0.63 1.51 -20.91
C LEU A 184 -0.52 1.06 -19.46
N ILE A 185 0.15 -0.08 -19.20
CA ILE A 185 0.45 -0.52 -17.82
C ILE A 185 1.21 0.57 -17.06
N SER A 186 2.27 1.13 -17.66
CA SER A 186 3.06 2.18 -17.01
C SER A 186 2.21 3.40 -16.67
N GLN A 187 1.35 3.85 -17.59
CA GLN A 187 0.45 4.97 -17.35
C GLN A 187 -0.55 4.70 -16.22
N LEU A 188 -1.17 3.51 -16.21
CA LEU A 188 -2.11 3.11 -15.15
C LEU A 188 -1.44 3.05 -13.77
N LEU A 189 -0.20 2.57 -13.70
CA LEU A 189 0.54 2.53 -12.43
C LEU A 189 0.97 3.91 -11.95
N GLU A 190 1.39 4.81 -12.85
CA GLU A 190 1.68 6.21 -12.52
C GLU A 190 0.41 6.92 -12.01
N GLU A 191 -0.71 6.70 -12.66
CA GLU A 191 -1.99 7.24 -12.22
C GLU A 191 -2.39 6.71 -10.84
N GLU A 192 -2.20 5.41 -10.58
CA GLU A 192 -2.45 4.84 -9.26
C GLU A 192 -1.52 5.41 -8.18
N GLN A 193 -0.22 5.57 -8.47
CA GLN A 193 0.71 6.22 -7.56
C GLN A 193 0.28 7.67 -7.25
N HIS A 194 -0.18 8.39 -8.25
CA HIS A 194 -0.69 9.75 -8.06
C HIS A 194 -1.95 9.76 -7.18
N ARG A 195 -2.91 8.85 -7.42
CA ARG A 195 -4.12 8.69 -6.59
C ARG A 195 -3.78 8.36 -5.13
N GLN A 196 -2.82 7.45 -4.91
CA GLN A 196 -2.36 7.14 -3.56
C GLN A 196 -1.70 8.36 -2.89
N SER A 197 -0.91 9.14 -3.62
CA SER A 197 -0.31 10.37 -3.07
C SER A 197 -1.35 11.42 -2.69
N GLN A 198 -2.41 11.55 -3.47
CA GLN A 198 -3.55 12.40 -3.14
C GLN A 198 -4.31 11.91 -1.90
N ALA A 199 -4.57 10.60 -1.82
CA ALA A 199 -5.21 9.99 -0.65
C ALA A 199 -4.39 10.25 0.63
N LEU A 200 -3.07 10.10 0.56
CA LEU A 200 -2.19 10.35 1.69
C LEU A 200 -2.26 11.82 2.16
N ARG A 201 -2.33 12.78 1.23
CA ARG A 201 -2.54 14.21 1.57
C ARG A 201 -3.91 14.46 2.18
N ILE A 202 -4.95 13.77 1.73
CA ILE A 202 -6.30 13.89 2.28
C ILE A 202 -6.33 13.41 3.73
N PHE A 203 -5.69 12.29 4.04
CA PHE A 203 -5.70 11.71 5.37
C PHE A 203 -4.73 12.39 6.34
N LEU A 204 -3.51 12.68 5.91
CA LEU A 204 -2.47 13.24 6.77
C LEU A 204 -2.35 14.77 6.70
N GLY A 205 -2.87 15.42 5.65
CA GLY A 205 -2.61 16.83 5.40
C GLY A 205 -1.16 17.09 5.02
N ASN A 206 -0.62 18.22 5.47
CA ASN A 206 0.80 18.54 5.30
C ASN A 206 1.53 18.46 6.66
N PRO A 207 2.26 17.36 6.92
CA PRO A 207 2.94 17.16 8.19
C PRO A 207 4.13 18.10 8.44
N PHE A 208 4.58 18.82 7.41
CA PHE A 208 5.69 19.78 7.48
C PHE A 208 5.21 21.23 7.63
N ASP A 209 3.90 21.48 7.66
CA ASP A 209 3.32 22.78 7.95
C ASP A 209 2.94 22.89 9.44
N SER A 210 3.85 23.40 10.25
CA SER A 210 3.69 23.54 11.69
C SER A 210 2.48 24.42 12.13
N LYS A 211 1.96 25.24 11.22
CA LYS A 211 0.83 26.15 11.49
C LYS A 211 -0.53 25.50 11.21
N ARG A 212 -0.55 24.42 10.43
CA ARG A 212 -1.78 23.82 9.90
C ARG A 212 -1.97 22.35 10.27
N TRP A 213 -1.16 21.81 11.14
CA TRP A 213 -1.34 20.44 11.58
C TRP A 213 -2.15 20.37 12.89
N PRO A 214 -3.48 20.58 12.81
CA PRO A 214 -4.33 20.35 13.96
C PRO A 214 -4.45 18.83 14.16
N PRO A 215 -4.66 18.38 15.40
CA PRO A 215 -5.04 17.00 15.63
C PRO A 215 -6.31 16.71 14.82
N PHE A 216 -6.22 15.75 13.92
CA PHE A 216 -7.34 15.33 13.10
C PHE A 216 -8.36 14.65 14.02
N THR A 217 -9.52 15.26 14.21
CA THR A 217 -10.62 14.67 14.94
C THR A 217 -11.59 14.10 13.94
N ILE A 218 -11.68 12.76 13.85
CA ILE A 218 -12.76 12.10 13.12
C ILE A 218 -14.00 12.21 13.98
N THR A 219 -14.94 13.03 13.57
CA THR A 219 -16.14 13.32 14.35
C THR A 219 -17.29 12.36 14.09
N ASN A 220 -17.30 11.67 12.95
CA ASN A 220 -18.33 10.65 12.63
C ASN A 220 -17.93 9.75 11.44
N ASN A 221 -18.64 8.61 11.28
CA ASN A 221 -18.42 7.66 10.18
C ASN A 221 -18.73 8.26 8.79
N ALA A 222 -19.63 9.24 8.69
CA ALA A 222 -19.98 9.89 7.43
C ALA A 222 -18.79 10.66 6.82
N ASP A 223 -17.89 11.19 7.64
CA ASP A 223 -16.67 11.87 7.16
C ASP A 223 -15.68 10.90 6.52
N ILE A 224 -15.70 9.64 6.96
CA ILE A 224 -14.85 8.58 6.40
C ILE A 224 -15.41 8.13 5.06
N ASP A 225 -16.71 7.83 5.02
CA ASP A 225 -17.37 7.39 3.78
C ASP A 225 -17.24 8.44 2.67
N ASN A 226 -17.38 9.72 3.01
CA ASN A 226 -17.17 10.81 2.07
C ASN A 226 -15.71 10.92 1.58
N ARG A 227 -14.71 10.69 2.44
CA ARG A 227 -13.30 10.78 2.07
C ARG A 227 -12.82 9.55 1.31
N VAL A 228 -13.24 8.36 1.72
CA VAL A 228 -12.99 7.11 0.99
C VAL A 228 -13.67 7.17 -0.37
N THR A 229 -14.90 7.66 -0.44
CA THR A 229 -15.64 7.85 -1.71
C THR A 229 -14.96 8.90 -2.59
N ALA A 230 -14.48 10.02 -2.04
CA ALA A 230 -13.73 11.02 -2.79
C ALA A 230 -12.41 10.46 -3.37
N CYS A 231 -11.75 9.54 -2.65
CA CYS A 231 -10.56 8.86 -3.16
C CYS A 231 -10.89 7.79 -4.23
N THR A 232 -12.14 7.28 -4.28
CA THR A 232 -12.57 6.24 -5.22
C THR A 232 -13.34 6.76 -6.43
N THR A 233 -13.96 7.94 -6.34
CA THR A 233 -14.85 8.50 -7.39
C THR A 233 -14.15 9.43 -8.39
N GLN A 234 -12.86 9.67 -8.27
CA GLN A 234 -12.08 10.32 -9.34
C GLN A 234 -11.69 9.28 -10.40
N GLN A 235 -12.69 8.62 -10.96
CA GLN A 235 -12.58 7.80 -12.19
C GLN A 235 -12.98 8.62 -13.40
#